data_016ca6b23de98704ab25571f744f1679
#
_entry.id   016ca6b23de98704ab25571f744f1679
#
_cell.length_a   1.000
_cell.length_b   1.000
_cell.length_c   1.000
_cell.angle_alpha   90.00
_cell.angle_beta   90.00
_cell.angle_gamma   90.00
#
_symmetry.space_group_name_H-M   'P 1'
#
loop_
_entity.id
_entity.type
_entity.pdbx_description
1 polymer ?
#
loop_
_entity_poly.entity_id
_entity_poly.type
_entity_poly.pdbx_seq_one_letter_code
_entity_poly.pdbx_strand_id
1 'polypeptide(L)'
;MEIIGRAAHAGAAPEKGISAIKIAAEIITRLPQGRLDENTTFNVGLIEGGSVRNTVAENTTIKGEYRSTSLESLDGIRLQIQEIVKEVANLYPESSIDQHLHTEFETYSLTEDDPATQRVSRALRSIGLVPLLKPSGGGTDGNVFRLNDISSVVVGMADHGMHTKREYVTIPDLVDAAHLCEAVIRDA
;
A
#
# COMPACT_ATOMS: atom_id res chain seq x y z
N MET A 1 8.46 10.38 1.24
CA MET A 1 9.49 11.14 0.52
C MET A 1 9.20 12.61 0.75
N GLU A 2 10.19 13.36 1.19
CA GLU A 2 10.08 14.79 1.46
C GLU A 2 11.01 15.54 0.51
N ILE A 3 10.50 16.59 -0.11
CA ILE A 3 11.22 17.38 -1.12
C ILE A 3 11.27 18.82 -0.64
N ILE A 4 12.46 19.37 -0.57
CA ILE A 4 12.72 20.75 -0.18
C ILE A 4 13.39 21.46 -1.35
N GLY A 5 12.75 22.49 -1.83
CA GLY A 5 13.26 23.41 -2.83
C GLY A 5 13.61 24.78 -2.21
N ARG A 6 13.17 25.85 -2.87
CA ARG A 6 13.39 27.22 -2.40
C ARG A 6 12.22 28.12 -2.77
N ALA A 7 11.63 28.77 -1.78
CA ALA A 7 10.56 29.73 -2.00
C ALA A 7 11.03 30.96 -2.78
N ALA A 8 10.15 31.49 -3.61
CA ALA A 8 10.32 32.79 -4.27
C ALA A 8 8.96 33.38 -4.64
N HIS A 9 8.89 34.68 -4.85
CA HIS A 9 7.65 35.33 -5.33
C HIS A 9 7.39 34.94 -6.78
N ALA A 10 6.28 34.20 -7.03
CA ALA A 10 6.01 33.61 -8.33
C ALA A 10 5.84 34.61 -9.50
N GLY A 11 5.46 35.86 -9.21
CA GLY A 11 5.28 36.90 -10.23
C GLY A 11 6.45 37.90 -10.33
N ALA A 12 7.32 37.98 -9.30
CA ALA A 12 8.37 38.99 -9.27
C ALA A 12 9.79 38.42 -9.50
N ALA A 13 10.04 37.19 -9.03
CA ALA A 13 11.36 36.58 -9.11
C ALA A 13 11.27 35.04 -9.11
N PRO A 14 10.46 34.42 -10.01
CA PRO A 14 10.28 32.98 -10.04
C PRO A 14 11.58 32.22 -10.30
N GLU A 15 12.52 32.82 -11.03
CA GLU A 15 13.84 32.26 -11.34
C GLU A 15 14.74 32.05 -10.12
N LYS A 16 14.45 32.73 -8.99
CA LYS A 16 15.16 32.52 -7.73
C LYS A 16 14.60 31.33 -6.92
N GLY A 17 13.44 30.83 -7.30
CA GLY A 17 12.79 29.70 -6.64
C GLY A 17 13.18 28.35 -7.22
N ILE A 18 12.99 27.30 -6.41
CA ILE A 18 13.10 25.90 -6.81
C ILE A 18 11.81 25.22 -6.36
N SER A 19 10.96 24.85 -7.32
CA SER A 19 9.64 24.32 -7.01
C SER A 19 9.69 22.85 -6.57
N ALA A 20 9.45 22.59 -5.30
CA ALA A 20 9.32 21.24 -4.76
C ALA A 20 8.15 20.47 -5.40
N ILE A 21 7.04 21.16 -5.76
CA ILE A 21 5.92 20.54 -6.48
C ILE A 21 6.36 20.08 -7.88
N LYS A 22 7.16 20.86 -8.60
CA LYS A 22 7.67 20.46 -9.92
C LYS A 22 8.58 19.24 -9.81
N ILE A 23 9.46 19.21 -8.82
CA ILE A 23 10.35 18.06 -8.56
C ILE A 23 9.53 16.82 -8.20
N ALA A 24 8.52 16.96 -7.34
CA ALA A 24 7.59 15.88 -7.00
C ALA A 24 6.86 15.31 -8.22
N ALA A 25 6.36 16.17 -9.10
CA ALA A 25 5.70 15.76 -10.34
C ALA A 25 6.66 15.00 -11.27
N GLU A 26 7.90 15.47 -11.40
CA GLU A 26 8.96 14.81 -12.19
C GLU A 26 9.24 13.39 -11.67
N ILE A 27 9.33 13.22 -10.35
CA ILE A 27 9.50 11.90 -9.73
C ILE A 27 8.26 11.03 -10.01
N ILE A 28 7.05 11.52 -9.71
CA ILE A 28 5.81 10.75 -9.83
C ILE A 28 5.59 10.25 -11.26
N THR A 29 5.90 11.05 -12.26
CA THR A 29 5.73 10.68 -13.68
C THR A 29 6.68 9.58 -14.15
N ARG A 30 7.79 9.37 -13.44
CA ARG A 30 8.78 8.31 -13.74
C ARG A 30 8.55 7.03 -12.92
N LEU A 31 7.83 7.14 -11.78
CA LEU A 31 7.55 5.99 -10.94
C LEU A 31 6.60 5.01 -11.65
N PRO A 32 6.83 3.69 -11.55
CA PRO A 32 5.92 2.68 -12.09
C PRO A 32 4.63 2.67 -11.26
N GLN A 33 3.49 2.93 -11.88
CA GLN A 33 2.21 3.02 -11.18
C GLN A 33 1.24 1.94 -11.63
N GLY A 34 0.39 1.49 -10.71
CA GLY A 34 -0.64 0.50 -10.97
C GLY A 34 -0.18 -0.94 -10.74
N ARG A 35 -0.70 -1.86 -11.53
CA ARG A 35 -0.32 -3.27 -11.49
C ARG A 35 0.88 -3.50 -12.42
N LEU A 36 1.99 -3.95 -11.83
CA LEU A 36 3.25 -4.16 -12.54
C LEU A 36 3.35 -5.60 -13.08
N ASP A 37 2.84 -6.57 -12.31
CA ASP A 37 2.71 -7.98 -12.68
C ASP A 37 1.55 -8.61 -11.90
N GLU A 38 1.38 -9.94 -11.98
CA GLU A 38 0.29 -10.66 -11.30
C GLU A 38 0.26 -10.44 -9.79
N ASN A 39 1.43 -10.27 -9.18
CA ASN A 39 1.61 -10.24 -7.73
C ASN A 39 2.12 -8.89 -7.20
N THR A 40 2.38 -7.93 -8.09
CA THR A 40 3.08 -6.70 -7.74
C THR A 40 2.27 -5.47 -8.13
N THR A 41 2.13 -4.55 -7.18
CA THR A 41 1.45 -3.26 -7.38
C THR A 41 2.30 -2.13 -6.81
N PHE A 42 2.16 -0.95 -7.40
CA PHE A 42 2.74 0.30 -6.93
C PHE A 42 1.69 1.42 -6.98
N ASN A 43 1.63 2.24 -5.94
CA ASN A 43 0.71 3.37 -5.90
C ASN A 43 1.34 4.59 -5.20
N VAL A 44 1.21 5.76 -5.81
CA VAL A 44 1.37 7.04 -5.11
C VAL A 44 -0.03 7.50 -4.70
N GLY A 45 -0.33 7.41 -3.41
CA GLY A 45 -1.66 7.67 -2.86
C GLY A 45 -1.86 9.09 -2.33
N LEU A 46 -0.77 9.81 -2.04
CA LEU A 46 -0.83 11.15 -1.49
C LEU A 46 0.28 12.04 -2.04
N ILE A 47 -0.08 13.27 -2.38
CA ILE A 47 0.84 14.38 -2.61
C ILE A 47 0.31 15.61 -1.90
N GLU A 48 1.17 16.26 -1.10
CA GLU A 48 0.85 17.50 -0.40
C GLU A 48 2.01 18.47 -0.58
N GLY A 49 1.74 19.74 -0.88
CA GLY A 49 2.82 20.70 -1.06
C GLY A 49 2.36 22.13 -1.34
N GLY A 50 3.31 23.06 -1.15
CA GLY A 50 3.06 24.48 -1.28
C GLY A 50 2.30 25.05 -0.08
N SER A 51 2.16 26.37 -0.05
CA SER A 51 1.43 27.11 1.00
C SER A 51 0.42 28.09 0.42
N VAL A 52 0.82 28.87 -0.57
CA VAL A 52 -0.01 29.87 -1.24
C VAL A 52 0.29 29.92 -2.74
N ARG A 53 -0.70 30.30 -3.55
CA ARG A 53 -0.62 30.25 -5.02
C ARG A 53 0.40 31.21 -5.67
N ASN A 54 0.81 32.24 -4.98
CA ASN A 54 1.73 33.28 -5.52
C ASN A 54 3.17 33.11 -5.04
N THR A 55 3.50 31.94 -4.47
CA THR A 55 4.85 31.58 -4.06
C THR A 55 5.28 30.28 -4.74
N VAL A 56 6.52 30.23 -5.23
CA VAL A 56 7.15 28.97 -5.65
C VAL A 56 7.19 28.02 -4.45
N ALA A 57 6.63 26.85 -4.58
CA ALA A 57 6.49 25.91 -3.47
C ALA A 57 7.85 25.40 -3.00
N GLU A 58 8.17 25.62 -1.72
CA GLU A 58 9.42 25.18 -1.11
C GLU A 58 9.37 23.73 -0.64
N ASN A 59 8.21 23.25 -0.16
CA ASN A 59 8.06 21.93 0.42
C ASN A 59 7.00 21.13 -0.32
N THR A 60 7.25 19.83 -0.52
CA THR A 60 6.27 18.87 -1.01
C THR A 60 6.55 17.49 -0.42
N THR A 61 5.49 16.81 0.02
CA THR A 61 5.55 15.43 0.51
C THR A 61 4.83 14.50 -0.46
N ILE A 62 5.43 13.37 -0.76
CA ILE A 62 4.84 12.26 -1.52
C ILE A 62 4.75 11.05 -0.59
N LYS A 63 3.58 10.39 -0.53
CA LYS A 63 3.42 9.09 0.13
C LYS A 63 2.86 8.09 -0.87
N GLY A 64 3.47 6.93 -0.90
CA GLY A 64 3.07 5.82 -1.75
C GLY A 64 3.39 4.49 -1.09
N GLU A 65 2.92 3.42 -1.70
CA GLU A 65 3.20 2.06 -1.28
C GLU A 65 3.48 1.18 -2.49
N TYR A 66 4.21 0.12 -2.28
CA TYR A 66 4.33 -0.98 -3.23
C TYR A 66 4.22 -2.30 -2.49
N ARG A 67 3.59 -3.27 -3.15
CA ARG A 67 3.30 -4.58 -2.58
C ARG A 67 3.69 -5.66 -3.58
N SER A 68 4.26 -6.74 -3.08
CA SER A 68 4.51 -7.95 -3.85
C SER A 68 4.56 -9.17 -2.93
N THR A 69 4.24 -10.33 -3.46
CA THR A 69 4.51 -11.63 -2.83
C THR A 69 5.93 -12.13 -3.13
N SER A 70 6.69 -11.44 -4.01
CA SER A 70 8.07 -11.72 -4.36
C SER A 70 9.02 -10.70 -3.72
N LEU A 71 9.94 -11.16 -2.89
CA LEU A 71 10.99 -10.32 -2.29
C LEU A 71 11.92 -9.73 -3.37
N GLU A 72 12.22 -10.49 -4.43
CA GLU A 72 13.03 -10.01 -5.55
C GLU A 72 12.36 -8.83 -6.27
N SER A 73 11.03 -8.91 -6.49
CA SER A 73 10.26 -7.80 -7.08
C SER A 73 10.27 -6.56 -6.17
N LEU A 74 10.15 -6.74 -4.85
CA LEU A 74 10.22 -5.64 -3.88
C LEU A 74 11.59 -4.94 -3.91
N ASP A 75 12.67 -5.70 -3.95
CA ASP A 75 14.03 -5.15 -4.05
C ASP A 75 14.26 -4.45 -5.39
N GLY A 76 13.75 -5.02 -6.49
CA GLY A 76 13.80 -4.41 -7.82
C GLY A 76 13.09 -3.04 -7.85
N ILE A 77 11.90 -2.93 -7.27
CA ILE A 77 11.17 -1.66 -7.17
C ILE A 77 11.94 -0.66 -6.31
N ARG A 78 12.48 -1.09 -5.19
CA ARG A 78 13.28 -0.23 -4.31
C ARG A 78 14.46 0.39 -5.06
N LEU A 79 15.21 -0.40 -5.80
CA LEU A 79 16.33 0.06 -6.62
C LEU A 79 15.87 1.02 -7.71
N GLN A 80 14.77 0.73 -8.38
CA GLN A 80 14.20 1.61 -9.41
C GLN A 80 13.80 2.97 -8.83
N ILE A 81 13.14 3.00 -7.67
CA ILE A 81 12.78 4.25 -6.98
C ILE A 81 14.04 5.05 -6.66
N GLN A 82 15.06 4.41 -6.10
CA GLN A 82 16.32 5.07 -5.74
C GLN A 82 17.03 5.68 -6.95
N GLU A 83 17.04 4.98 -8.08
CA GLU A 83 17.67 5.51 -9.32
C GLU A 83 16.86 6.69 -9.88
N ILE A 84 15.53 6.62 -9.92
CA ILE A 84 14.67 7.74 -10.33
C ILE A 84 14.92 8.96 -9.46
N VAL A 85 14.95 8.79 -8.13
CA VAL A 85 15.21 9.89 -7.19
C VAL A 85 16.59 10.50 -7.43
N LYS A 86 17.61 9.69 -7.62
CA LYS A 86 18.98 10.13 -7.92
C LYS A 86 19.06 10.90 -9.24
N GLU A 87 18.43 10.39 -10.30
CA GLU A 87 18.38 11.08 -11.59
C GLU A 87 17.72 12.46 -11.46
N VAL A 88 16.57 12.54 -10.76
CA VAL A 88 15.86 13.80 -10.55
C VAL A 88 16.66 14.73 -9.65
N ALA A 89 17.30 14.25 -8.58
CA ALA A 89 18.16 15.06 -7.73
C ALA A 89 19.32 15.72 -8.52
N ASN A 90 19.87 15.01 -9.49
CA ASN A 90 20.91 15.56 -10.38
C ASN A 90 20.41 16.72 -11.26
N LEU A 91 19.11 16.74 -11.61
CA LEU A 91 18.50 17.83 -12.36
C LEU A 91 18.26 19.07 -11.49
N TYR A 92 18.17 18.88 -10.17
CA TYR A 92 17.86 19.94 -9.20
C TYR A 92 18.89 19.96 -8.04
N PRO A 93 20.17 20.25 -8.31
CA PRO A 93 21.27 20.05 -7.34
C PRO A 93 21.18 20.96 -6.10
N GLU A 94 20.38 22.04 -6.16
CA GLU A 94 20.16 22.94 -5.04
C GLU A 94 18.90 22.59 -4.22
N SER A 95 18.23 21.47 -4.54
CA SER A 95 17.12 20.91 -3.76
C SER A 95 17.57 19.77 -2.86
N SER A 96 16.74 19.41 -1.88
CA SER A 96 16.92 18.22 -1.06
C SER A 96 15.75 17.27 -1.27
N ILE A 97 16.06 15.98 -1.45
CA ILE A 97 15.06 14.91 -1.55
C ILE A 97 15.41 13.88 -0.49
N ASP A 98 14.57 13.78 0.53
CA ASP A 98 14.72 12.78 1.60
C ASP A 98 13.73 11.63 1.40
N GLN A 99 14.26 10.41 1.33
CA GLN A 99 13.51 9.22 1.03
C GLN A 99 13.48 8.27 2.22
N HIS A 100 12.30 8.06 2.79
CA HIS A 100 12.07 7.07 3.85
C HIS A 100 11.33 5.87 3.28
N LEU A 101 12.00 4.73 3.24
CA LEU A 101 11.42 3.44 2.87
C LEU A 101 11.39 2.55 4.11
N HIS A 102 10.23 2.00 4.42
CA HIS A 102 10.06 1.04 5.52
C HIS A 102 9.12 -0.08 5.09
N THR A 103 9.28 -1.23 5.71
CA THR A 103 8.39 -2.37 5.51
C THR A 103 7.32 -2.33 6.59
N GLU A 104 6.05 -2.24 6.18
CA GLU A 104 4.91 -2.28 7.12
C GLU A 104 4.49 -3.71 7.42
N PHE A 105 4.48 -4.57 6.38
CA PHE A 105 4.08 -5.96 6.50
C PHE A 105 5.03 -6.86 5.72
N GLU A 106 5.41 -7.98 6.32
CA GLU A 106 6.08 -9.06 5.60
C GLU A 106 5.06 -10.05 5.05
N THR A 107 5.36 -10.61 3.88
CA THR A 107 4.50 -11.63 3.27
C THR A 107 4.64 -12.96 4.00
N TYR A 108 3.57 -13.74 4.02
CA TYR A 108 3.57 -15.13 4.49
C TYR A 108 2.71 -15.99 3.55
N SER A 109 2.90 -17.28 3.61
CA SER A 109 2.13 -18.27 2.84
C SER A 109 1.54 -19.30 3.76
N LEU A 110 0.28 -19.67 3.50
CA LEU A 110 -0.43 -20.74 4.19
C LEU A 110 -0.75 -21.87 3.21
N THR A 111 -0.73 -23.08 3.72
CA THR A 111 -1.18 -24.28 3.00
C THR A 111 -2.55 -24.72 3.49
N GLU A 112 -3.18 -25.63 2.75
CA GLU A 112 -4.42 -26.26 3.18
C GLU A 112 -4.26 -27.04 4.51
N ASP A 113 -3.06 -27.50 4.83
CA ASP A 113 -2.75 -28.27 6.02
C ASP A 113 -2.47 -27.40 7.27
N ASP A 114 -2.40 -26.07 7.10
CA ASP A 114 -2.22 -25.16 8.23
C ASP A 114 -3.40 -25.29 9.22
N PRO A 115 -3.14 -25.43 10.53
CA PRO A 115 -4.20 -25.67 11.52
C PRO A 115 -5.29 -24.58 11.54
N ALA A 116 -4.93 -23.31 11.38
CA ALA A 116 -5.92 -22.22 11.34
C ALA A 116 -6.74 -22.29 10.05
N THR A 117 -6.09 -22.60 8.91
CA THR A 117 -6.75 -22.79 7.62
C THR A 117 -7.73 -23.95 7.68
N GLN A 118 -7.34 -25.11 8.26
CA GLN A 118 -8.22 -26.28 8.43
C GLN A 118 -9.42 -25.96 9.32
N ARG A 119 -9.20 -25.27 10.44
CA ARG A 119 -10.27 -24.90 11.37
C ARG A 119 -11.32 -24.03 10.68
N VAL A 120 -10.91 -22.97 10.01
CA VAL A 120 -11.84 -22.09 9.29
C VAL A 120 -12.53 -22.84 8.13
N SER A 121 -11.80 -23.71 7.43
CA SER A 121 -12.38 -24.51 6.36
C SER A 121 -13.47 -25.49 6.86
N ARG A 122 -13.29 -26.10 8.04
CA ARG A 122 -14.34 -26.93 8.66
C ARG A 122 -15.55 -26.07 9.04
N ALA A 123 -15.32 -24.92 9.66
CA ALA A 123 -16.38 -23.99 10.05
C ALA A 123 -17.20 -23.52 8.84
N LEU A 124 -16.57 -23.14 7.74
CA LEU A 124 -17.24 -22.78 6.47
C LEU A 124 -18.12 -23.91 5.96
N ARG A 125 -17.58 -25.15 5.89
CA ARG A 125 -18.35 -26.31 5.43
C ARG A 125 -19.54 -26.61 6.33
N SER A 126 -19.42 -26.40 7.65
CA SER A 126 -20.51 -26.66 8.61
C SER A 126 -21.71 -25.75 8.43
N ILE A 127 -21.51 -24.58 7.85
CA ILE A 127 -22.58 -23.61 7.51
C ILE A 127 -22.97 -23.63 6.01
N GLY A 128 -22.47 -24.64 5.26
CA GLY A 128 -22.82 -24.84 3.86
C GLY A 128 -22.01 -24.02 2.85
N LEU A 129 -20.95 -23.33 3.29
CA LEU A 129 -20.05 -22.56 2.43
C LEU A 129 -18.86 -23.39 1.98
N VAL A 130 -18.36 -23.08 0.78
CA VAL A 130 -17.19 -23.74 0.18
C VAL A 130 -15.95 -22.89 0.46
N PRO A 131 -14.94 -23.41 1.19
CA PRO A 131 -13.68 -22.71 1.38
C PRO A 131 -12.98 -22.45 0.05
N LEU A 132 -12.53 -21.23 -0.16
CA LEU A 132 -11.75 -20.83 -1.32
C LEU A 132 -10.48 -20.10 -0.85
N LEU A 133 -9.32 -20.75 -1.00
CA LEU A 133 -8.03 -20.17 -0.68
C LEU A 133 -7.58 -19.28 -1.84
N LYS A 134 -7.25 -18.03 -1.54
CA LYS A 134 -6.77 -17.07 -2.52
C LYS A 134 -5.60 -16.29 -1.95
N PRO A 135 -4.56 -15.99 -2.75
CA PRO A 135 -3.57 -15.00 -2.37
C PRO A 135 -4.24 -13.63 -2.23
N SER A 136 -3.81 -12.86 -1.25
CA SER A 136 -4.29 -11.49 -1.02
C SER A 136 -3.09 -10.54 -0.99
N GLY A 137 -3.21 -9.39 -1.68
CA GLY A 137 -2.24 -8.30 -1.62
C GLY A 137 -2.48 -7.33 -0.45
N GLY A 138 -3.49 -7.59 0.41
CA GLY A 138 -3.78 -6.76 1.58
C GLY A 138 -2.87 -7.09 2.76
N GLY A 139 -2.30 -6.07 3.42
CA GLY A 139 -1.68 -6.23 4.74
C GLY A 139 -2.77 -6.25 5.83
N THR A 140 -2.60 -7.12 6.82
CA THR A 140 -3.53 -7.28 7.94
C THR A 140 -2.75 -7.64 9.21
N ASP A 141 -3.42 -7.62 10.36
CA ASP A 141 -2.84 -8.10 11.62
C ASP A 141 -2.37 -9.56 11.54
N GLY A 142 -2.91 -10.35 10.60
CA GLY A 142 -2.45 -11.71 10.32
C GLY A 142 -0.98 -11.78 9.95
N ASN A 143 -0.43 -10.77 9.27
CA ASN A 143 0.99 -10.67 8.97
C ASN A 143 1.82 -10.55 10.26
N VAL A 144 1.39 -9.69 11.18
CA VAL A 144 2.06 -9.47 12.48
C VAL A 144 1.96 -10.73 13.35
N PHE A 145 0.79 -11.37 13.39
CA PHE A 145 0.61 -12.61 14.16
C PHE A 145 1.54 -13.72 13.67
N ARG A 146 1.66 -13.91 12.35
CA ARG A 146 2.54 -14.93 11.77
C ARG A 146 4.01 -14.68 12.05
N LEU A 147 4.46 -13.44 12.03
CA LEU A 147 5.83 -13.06 12.41
C LEU A 147 6.16 -13.37 13.89
N ASN A 148 5.13 -13.47 14.72
CA ASN A 148 5.27 -13.80 16.14
C ASN A 148 4.82 -15.24 16.46
N ASP A 149 4.87 -16.14 15.49
CA ASP A 149 4.52 -17.57 15.64
C ASP A 149 3.08 -17.82 16.11
N ILE A 150 2.18 -16.85 15.93
CA ILE A 150 0.77 -17.02 16.24
C ILE A 150 0.04 -17.55 14.99
N SER A 151 -0.47 -18.80 15.10
CA SER A 151 -1.24 -19.41 14.04
C SER A 151 -2.50 -18.60 13.75
N SER A 152 -2.59 -18.03 12.55
CA SER A 152 -3.68 -17.17 12.13
C SER A 152 -3.99 -17.36 10.65
N VAL A 153 -5.23 -17.10 10.26
CA VAL A 153 -5.68 -17.04 8.87
C VAL A 153 -6.63 -15.86 8.71
N VAL A 154 -6.49 -15.15 7.61
CA VAL A 154 -7.36 -14.03 7.28
C VAL A 154 -8.52 -14.54 6.43
N VAL A 155 -9.74 -14.15 6.79
CA VAL A 155 -10.96 -14.48 6.04
C VAL A 155 -11.51 -13.23 5.37
N GLY A 156 -12.12 -13.40 4.20
CA GLY A 156 -12.82 -12.31 3.53
C GLY A 156 -14.03 -11.85 4.35
N MET A 157 -14.29 -10.55 4.37
CA MET A 157 -15.41 -9.93 5.08
C MET A 157 -16.62 -9.71 4.19
N ALA A 158 -16.61 -10.28 2.98
CA ALA A 158 -17.70 -10.17 2.00
C ALA A 158 -18.03 -8.73 1.59
N ASP A 159 -17.09 -7.81 1.76
CA ASP A 159 -17.21 -6.43 1.35
C ASP A 159 -16.98 -6.24 -0.15
N HIS A 160 -17.69 -5.29 -0.73
CA HIS A 160 -17.64 -4.93 -2.14
C HIS A 160 -17.22 -3.47 -2.29
N GLY A 161 -16.31 -3.20 -3.23
CA GLY A 161 -15.86 -1.84 -3.53
C GLY A 161 -14.99 -1.20 -2.42
N MET A 162 -14.23 -2.00 -1.70
CA MET A 162 -13.33 -1.60 -0.61
C MET A 162 -12.53 -0.35 -0.95
N HIS A 163 -12.39 0.55 0.03
CA HIS A 163 -11.70 1.85 -0.09
C HIS A 163 -12.32 2.83 -1.10
N THR A 164 -13.58 2.64 -1.47
CA THR A 164 -14.30 3.58 -2.33
C THR A 164 -15.55 4.14 -1.63
N LYS A 165 -16.11 5.24 -2.17
CA LYS A 165 -17.41 5.77 -1.70
C LYS A 165 -18.58 4.84 -2.03
N ARG A 166 -18.37 3.73 -2.73
CA ARG A 166 -19.37 2.72 -3.11
C ARG A 166 -19.17 1.41 -2.34
N GLU A 167 -18.39 1.43 -1.28
CA GLU A 167 -18.18 0.27 -0.42
C GLU A 167 -19.49 -0.14 0.26
N TYR A 168 -19.81 -1.42 0.20
CA TYR A 168 -20.99 -2.00 0.83
C TYR A 168 -20.79 -3.48 1.15
N VAL A 169 -21.60 -3.99 2.06
CA VAL A 169 -21.81 -5.42 2.32
C VAL A 169 -23.29 -5.74 2.12
N THR A 170 -23.59 -6.91 1.58
CA THR A 170 -24.98 -7.35 1.48
C THR A 170 -25.47 -7.95 2.81
N ILE A 171 -26.76 -7.89 3.10
CA ILE A 171 -27.32 -8.50 4.32
C ILE A 171 -27.07 -10.01 4.37
N PRO A 172 -27.25 -10.80 3.29
CA PRO A 172 -26.89 -12.21 3.31
C PRO A 172 -25.42 -12.46 3.65
N ASP A 173 -24.50 -11.74 3.03
CA ASP A 173 -23.05 -11.90 3.29
C ASP A 173 -22.70 -11.55 4.74
N LEU A 174 -23.34 -10.53 5.32
CA LEU A 174 -23.15 -10.17 6.73
C LEU A 174 -23.66 -11.27 7.67
N VAL A 175 -24.78 -11.91 7.34
CA VAL A 175 -25.33 -13.03 8.10
C VAL A 175 -24.42 -14.25 8.02
N ASP A 176 -23.89 -14.56 6.83
CA ASP A 176 -22.95 -15.67 6.63
C ASP A 176 -21.64 -15.42 7.40
N ALA A 177 -21.13 -14.19 7.42
CA ALA A 177 -19.96 -13.82 8.21
C ALA A 177 -20.21 -14.04 9.71
N ALA A 178 -21.40 -13.68 10.23
CA ALA A 178 -21.77 -13.91 11.62
C ALA A 178 -21.86 -15.41 11.96
N HIS A 179 -22.47 -16.21 11.08
CA HIS A 179 -22.52 -17.67 11.23
C HIS A 179 -21.13 -18.30 11.21
N LEU A 180 -20.22 -17.81 10.34
CA LEU A 180 -18.84 -18.26 10.32
C LEU A 180 -18.13 -17.97 11.65
N CYS A 181 -18.27 -16.77 12.20
CA CYS A 181 -17.71 -16.43 13.51
C CYS A 181 -18.21 -17.38 14.60
N GLU A 182 -19.52 -17.64 14.65
CA GLU A 182 -20.10 -18.57 15.61
C GLU A 182 -19.56 -20.00 15.42
N ALA A 183 -19.48 -20.48 14.19
CA ALA A 183 -18.98 -21.82 13.87
C ALA A 183 -17.50 -21.99 14.27
N VAL A 184 -16.66 -20.99 14.00
CA VAL A 184 -15.23 -20.99 14.42
C VAL A 184 -15.08 -21.04 15.94
N ILE A 185 -15.93 -20.32 16.69
CA ILE A 185 -15.90 -20.32 18.16
C ILE A 185 -16.33 -21.68 18.72
N ARG A 186 -17.35 -22.30 18.13
CA ARG A 186 -17.86 -23.61 18.57
C ARG A 186 -16.94 -24.79 18.25
N ASP A 187 -16.09 -24.68 17.23
CA ASP A 187 -15.05 -25.68 16.86
C ASP A 187 -13.76 -25.53 17.71
N ALA A 188 -13.80 -24.72 18.76
CA ALA A 188 -12.65 -24.41 19.62
C ALA A 188 -12.43 -25.48 20.72
#